data_24dff7c6b0ff48dc000c562a3da28d04
#
_entry.id   24dff7c6b0ff48dc000c562a3da28d04
#
_cell.length_a   1.000
_cell.length_b   1.000
_cell.length_c   1.000
_cell.angle_alpha   90.00
_cell.angle_beta   90.00
_cell.angle_gamma   90.00
#
_symmetry.space_group_name_H-M   'P 1'
#
loop_
_entity.id
_entity.type
_entity.pdbx_description
1 polymer ?
#
loop_
_entity_poly.entity_id
_entity_poly.type
_entity_poly.pdbx_seq_one_letter_code
_entity_poly.pdbx_strand_id
1 'polypeptide(L)'
;MHSLLPLLLLLLLCSLRFTTTTNADDLTFHINTDCPSNMNYTRGGAFQANLNTTLSSLPTAASASSGFAENVTRDQVYGLAQCRGDVSEPDCRSCLDTSAREITSKCPGQKRAMIIYEGCLLRYSNASFFGEPYTSGPILQLANVQNVTQPEQFMPRLGALLGNLTREAAHGGSPRMFAAGAVRHTSFVTLYGLAQCTRDTSPDNCDLCLAILVDAIPKCCYGKQGGRVFAPICQLRFEIYPFYNAQAAQEAMSPAPAPGGGPANGSDDHSGPRKNATTGVAVIAGSNHTVRTALIIVSVLAAVTMLLLLIVAAYICKQSRKLHMHVQIARDGHGDEEEMRSSEPLMYDLSMLRAATDNFSEENKLGEGGFGPVYKGTLQNGQAIAVKRLSRTSQQGHVEMKNEVVLVAKLQHKNLVRLLGCCIEEDEKLLVYEFLVNKSLDKILFGARIK
;
A
#
# COMPACT_ATOMS: atom_id res chain seq x y z
N MET A 1 -38.63 10.50 23.25
CA MET A 1 -37.67 11.00 22.25
C MET A 1 -36.18 10.82 22.64
N HIS A 2 -35.85 10.24 23.82
CA HIS A 2 -34.42 10.08 24.26
C HIS A 2 -33.74 8.77 23.90
N SER A 3 -34.44 7.81 23.27
CA SER A 3 -33.92 6.46 23.01
C SER A 3 -33.34 6.23 21.59
N LEU A 4 -33.57 7.14 20.63
CA LEU A 4 -33.14 6.97 19.23
C LEU A 4 -31.74 7.53 18.94
N LEU A 5 -31.25 8.48 19.73
CA LEU A 5 -29.98 9.14 19.55
C LEU A 5 -28.75 8.20 19.67
N PRO A 6 -28.71 7.30 20.67
CA PRO A 6 -27.57 6.37 20.78
C PRO A 6 -27.54 5.33 19.66
N LEU A 7 -28.70 4.91 19.13
CA LEU A 7 -28.74 3.95 18.01
C LEU A 7 -28.30 4.60 16.68
N LEU A 8 -28.67 5.85 16.44
CA LEU A 8 -28.17 6.62 15.29
C LEU A 8 -26.67 6.87 15.38
N LEU A 9 -26.16 7.15 16.57
CA LEU A 9 -24.72 7.32 16.81
C LEU A 9 -23.94 6.01 16.57
N LEU A 10 -24.50 4.86 16.99
CA LEU A 10 -23.91 3.55 16.76
C LEU A 10 -23.91 3.18 15.27
N LEU A 11 -24.96 3.50 14.51
CA LEU A 11 -25.03 3.28 13.07
C LEU A 11 -24.10 4.22 12.29
N LEU A 12 -23.95 5.48 12.71
CA LEU A 12 -22.95 6.40 12.18
C LEU A 12 -21.52 5.96 12.49
N LEU A 13 -21.26 5.44 13.69
CA LEU A 13 -19.96 4.89 14.06
C LEU A 13 -19.65 3.57 13.35
N CYS A 14 -20.66 2.75 13.04
CA CYS A 14 -20.49 1.56 12.19
C CYS A 14 -20.25 1.91 10.71
N SER A 15 -20.94 2.91 10.18
CA SER A 15 -20.76 3.35 8.78
C SER A 15 -19.40 4.02 8.56
N LEU A 16 -18.85 4.71 9.58
CA LEU A 16 -17.50 5.30 9.54
C LEU A 16 -16.35 4.28 9.62
N ARG A 17 -16.65 3.01 9.96
CA ARG A 17 -15.63 1.94 9.97
C ARG A 17 -15.62 1.08 8.70
N PHE A 18 -16.51 1.35 7.75
CA PHE A 18 -16.47 0.75 6.40
C PHE A 18 -15.80 1.70 5.39
N THR A 19 -14.75 2.39 5.78
CA THR A 19 -13.79 2.82 4.78
C THR A 19 -13.07 1.56 4.32
N THR A 20 -13.34 1.16 3.10
CA THR A 20 -12.62 0.13 2.36
C THR A 20 -11.13 0.33 2.57
N THR A 21 -10.51 -0.56 3.36
CA THR A 21 -9.06 -0.75 3.31
C THR A 21 -8.78 -1.34 1.93
N THR A 22 -8.62 -0.47 0.94
CA THR A 22 -7.84 -0.83 -0.23
C THR A 22 -6.50 -1.30 0.30
N ASN A 23 -6.03 -2.46 -0.17
CA ASN A 23 -4.71 -2.99 0.13
C ASN A 23 -3.67 -1.90 -0.17
N ALA A 24 -3.42 -1.01 0.79
CA ALA A 24 -2.26 -0.18 0.78
C ALA A 24 -1.07 -1.13 0.90
N ASP A 25 -0.16 -1.09 -0.05
CA ASP A 25 1.18 -1.67 0.15
C ASP A 25 1.61 -1.23 1.54
N ASP A 26 2.13 -2.15 2.37
CA ASP A 26 2.57 -1.80 3.72
C ASP A 26 3.61 -0.68 3.63
N LEU A 27 3.19 0.54 3.90
CA LEU A 27 4.00 1.74 3.76
C LEU A 27 5.20 1.75 4.70
N THR A 28 5.19 0.87 5.71
CA THR A 28 6.30 0.61 6.63
C THR A 28 7.17 -0.57 6.19
N PHE A 29 6.96 -1.09 4.97
CA PHE A 29 7.83 -2.11 4.40
C PHE A 29 9.24 -1.54 4.17
N HIS A 30 10.24 -2.15 4.83
CA HIS A 30 11.62 -1.73 4.73
C HIS A 30 12.23 -2.11 3.38
N ILE A 31 12.75 -1.14 2.65
CA ILE A 31 13.38 -1.34 1.33
C ILE A 31 14.90 -1.45 1.47
N ASN A 32 15.53 -0.48 2.11
CA ASN A 32 16.98 -0.42 2.24
C ASN A 32 17.44 0.42 3.43
N THR A 33 18.66 0.15 3.88
CA THR A 33 19.39 1.01 4.81
C THR A 33 20.83 1.18 4.33
N ASP A 34 21.28 2.42 4.16
CA ASP A 34 22.65 2.77 3.84
C ASP A 34 23.39 3.24 5.10
N CYS A 35 24.45 2.51 5.47
CA CYS A 35 25.26 2.75 6.64
C CYS A 35 26.75 2.75 6.23
N PRO A 36 27.34 3.88 5.86
CA PRO A 36 28.78 3.91 5.55
C PRO A 36 29.60 3.67 6.81
N SER A 37 30.41 2.64 6.82
CA SER A 37 31.10 2.08 8.00
C SER A 37 32.30 2.88 8.54
N ASN A 38 32.65 4.01 7.93
CA ASN A 38 33.92 4.70 8.17
C ASN A 38 33.82 5.97 9.06
N MET A 39 32.64 6.30 9.57
CA MET A 39 32.43 7.52 10.37
C MET A 39 31.55 7.25 11.58
N ASN A 40 32.19 6.92 12.72
CA ASN A 40 31.50 6.65 13.97
C ASN A 40 31.48 7.88 14.89
N TYR A 41 30.39 8.05 15.65
CA TYR A 41 30.32 9.00 16.76
C TYR A 41 30.59 8.31 18.09
N THR A 42 31.01 9.10 19.08
CA THR A 42 31.21 8.64 20.46
C THR A 42 29.85 8.46 21.15
N ARG A 43 29.62 7.27 21.72
CA ARG A 43 28.42 7.00 22.52
C ARG A 43 28.34 7.95 23.73
N GLY A 44 27.15 8.49 23.99
CA GLY A 44 26.95 9.49 25.07
C GLY A 44 27.47 10.89 24.75
N GLY A 45 28.06 11.12 23.58
CA GLY A 45 28.56 12.40 23.14
C GLY A 45 27.48 13.36 22.61
N ALA A 46 27.87 14.62 22.41
CA ALA A 46 26.99 15.69 21.92
C ALA A 46 26.31 15.36 20.60
N PHE A 47 27.05 14.75 19.66
CA PHE A 47 26.46 14.32 18.38
C PHE A 47 25.28 13.35 18.57
N GLN A 48 25.41 12.37 19.45
CA GLN A 48 24.31 11.41 19.72
C GLN A 48 23.09 12.11 20.33
N ALA A 49 23.29 13.04 21.27
CA ALA A 49 22.20 13.80 21.89
C ALA A 49 21.46 14.63 20.82
N ASN A 50 22.20 15.32 19.95
CA ASN A 50 21.63 16.11 18.87
C ASN A 50 20.96 15.25 17.78
N LEU A 51 21.52 14.09 17.44
CA LEU A 51 20.90 13.13 16.55
C LEU A 51 19.55 12.64 17.09
N ASN A 52 19.49 12.30 18.37
CA ASN A 52 18.22 11.89 19.01
C ASN A 52 17.18 13.02 18.94
N THR A 53 17.58 14.27 19.17
CA THR A 53 16.70 15.45 19.04
C THR A 53 16.20 15.60 17.60
N THR A 54 17.10 15.50 16.61
CA THR A 54 16.75 15.56 15.18
C THR A 54 15.75 14.46 14.80
N LEU A 55 16.06 13.20 15.14
CA LEU A 55 15.22 12.05 14.80
C LEU A 55 13.86 12.08 15.49
N SER A 56 13.73 12.64 16.68
CA SER A 56 12.45 12.78 17.38
C SER A 56 11.57 13.90 16.81
N SER A 57 12.17 14.95 16.23
CA SER A 57 11.44 16.10 15.70
C SER A 57 10.97 15.93 14.26
N LEU A 58 11.77 15.25 13.42
CA LEU A 58 11.53 15.12 11.97
C LEU A 58 10.17 14.50 11.60
N PRO A 59 9.71 13.39 12.23
CA PRO A 59 8.43 12.79 11.87
C PRO A 59 7.24 13.74 12.06
N THR A 60 7.23 14.49 13.17
CA THR A 60 6.18 15.48 13.45
C THR A 60 6.23 16.65 12.48
N ALA A 61 7.44 17.19 12.25
CA ALA A 61 7.61 18.32 11.35
C ALA A 61 7.26 17.96 9.90
N ALA A 62 7.67 16.78 9.43
CA ALA A 62 7.38 16.34 8.07
C ALA A 62 5.87 16.07 7.85
N SER A 63 5.20 15.40 8.79
CA SER A 63 3.75 15.13 8.64
C SER A 63 2.94 16.43 8.62
N ALA A 64 3.29 17.42 9.44
CA ALA A 64 2.63 18.73 9.47
C ALA A 64 2.95 19.59 8.24
N SER A 65 3.99 19.28 7.48
CA SER A 65 4.48 20.06 6.32
C SER A 65 4.31 19.31 4.99
N SER A 66 3.17 18.69 4.79
CA SER A 66 2.84 17.94 3.56
C SER A 66 3.84 16.83 3.22
N GLY A 67 4.43 16.21 4.24
CA GLY A 67 5.32 15.06 4.09
C GLY A 67 6.80 15.37 3.89
N PHE A 68 7.29 16.56 4.27
CA PHE A 68 8.71 16.91 4.15
C PHE A 68 9.17 17.79 5.30
N ALA A 69 10.35 17.51 5.85
CA ALA A 69 11.04 18.37 6.78
C ALA A 69 12.55 18.20 6.73
N GLU A 70 13.23 19.31 6.99
CA GLU A 70 14.65 19.38 7.27
C GLU A 70 14.87 19.88 8.70
N ASN A 71 15.97 19.45 9.32
CA ASN A 71 16.39 19.94 10.61
C ASN A 71 17.92 19.99 10.70
N VAL A 72 18.43 21.05 11.32
CA VAL A 72 19.87 21.22 11.61
C VAL A 72 20.01 21.55 13.08
N THR A 73 20.75 20.73 13.83
CA THR A 73 21.08 21.02 15.22
C THR A 73 22.44 21.68 15.36
N ARG A 74 22.68 22.31 16.53
CA ARG A 74 23.87 23.17 16.81
C ARG A 74 25.22 22.48 16.55
N ASP A 75 25.33 21.16 16.75
CA ASP A 75 26.55 20.39 16.54
C ASP A 75 26.54 19.70 15.16
N GLN A 76 25.99 20.37 14.16
CA GLN A 76 26.01 19.95 12.76
C GLN A 76 25.45 18.54 12.51
N VAL A 77 24.30 18.23 13.11
CA VAL A 77 23.49 17.11 12.67
C VAL A 77 22.43 17.62 11.69
N TYR A 78 22.58 17.25 10.44
CA TYR A 78 21.65 17.54 9.35
C TYR A 78 20.71 16.35 9.22
N GLY A 79 19.41 16.58 9.21
CA GLY A 79 18.40 15.54 9.07
C GLY A 79 17.33 15.93 8.07
N LEU A 80 16.90 14.97 7.25
CA LEU A 80 15.85 15.11 6.25
C LEU A 80 14.87 13.94 6.38
N ALA A 81 13.58 14.25 6.39
CA ALA A 81 12.51 13.27 6.34
C ALA A 81 11.54 13.62 5.21
N GLN A 82 11.19 12.64 4.39
CA GLN A 82 10.25 12.82 3.29
C GLN A 82 9.36 11.59 3.12
N CYS A 83 8.07 11.82 2.92
CA CYS A 83 7.10 10.81 2.54
C CYS A 83 6.90 10.78 1.02
N ARG A 84 6.46 9.63 0.50
CA ARG A 84 6.03 9.51 -0.89
C ARG A 84 4.81 10.39 -1.11
N GLY A 85 4.75 11.06 -2.26
CA GLY A 85 3.80 12.15 -2.51
C GLY A 85 2.32 11.80 -2.37
N ASP A 86 1.95 10.53 -2.56
CA ASP A 86 0.58 10.01 -2.45
C ASP A 86 0.21 9.48 -1.06
N VAL A 87 1.15 9.53 -0.08
CA VAL A 87 0.92 9.00 1.27
C VAL A 87 0.15 10.01 2.11
N SER A 88 -0.83 9.53 2.87
CA SER A 88 -1.62 10.35 3.80
C SER A 88 -0.78 10.84 4.98
N GLU A 89 -1.21 11.95 5.63
CA GLU A 89 -0.50 12.49 6.79
C GLU A 89 -0.35 11.47 7.94
N PRO A 90 -1.37 10.70 8.36
CA PRO A 90 -1.23 9.68 9.40
C PRO A 90 -0.25 8.56 9.03
N ASP A 91 -0.29 8.11 7.78
CA ASP A 91 0.58 7.05 7.29
C ASP A 91 2.02 7.53 7.14
N CYS A 92 2.21 8.76 6.65
CA CYS A 92 3.49 9.45 6.62
C CYS A 92 4.13 9.51 8.00
N ARG A 93 3.36 9.94 9.01
CA ARG A 93 3.80 10.01 10.39
C ARG A 93 4.23 8.62 10.91
N SER A 94 3.41 7.60 10.70
CA SER A 94 3.67 6.22 11.12
C SER A 94 4.96 5.66 10.49
N CYS A 95 5.16 5.88 9.18
CA CYS A 95 6.34 5.47 8.45
C CYS A 95 7.61 6.14 9.00
N LEU A 96 7.58 7.47 9.18
CA LEU A 96 8.73 8.22 9.69
C LEU A 96 9.05 7.94 11.16
N ASP A 97 8.05 7.72 12.02
CA ASP A 97 8.26 7.28 13.41
C ASP A 97 8.95 5.90 13.45
N THR A 98 8.60 5.00 12.56
CA THR A 98 9.28 3.70 12.41
C THR A 98 10.70 3.89 11.90
N SER A 99 10.91 4.71 10.88
CA SER A 99 12.24 5.04 10.34
C SER A 99 13.16 5.61 11.39
N ALA A 100 12.68 6.58 12.20
CA ALA A 100 13.46 7.24 13.25
C ALA A 100 13.87 6.28 14.38
N ARG A 101 13.01 5.32 14.74
CA ARG A 101 13.35 4.28 15.73
C ARG A 101 14.38 3.30 15.21
N GLU A 102 14.26 2.89 13.93
CA GLU A 102 15.07 1.80 13.40
C GLU A 102 16.42 2.23 12.85
N ILE A 103 16.56 3.46 12.32
CA ILE A 103 17.79 3.90 11.66
C ILE A 103 19.02 3.79 12.53
N THR A 104 18.94 4.13 13.82
CA THR A 104 20.06 4.04 14.75
C THR A 104 20.37 2.61 15.20
N SER A 105 19.37 1.74 15.22
CA SER A 105 19.57 0.31 15.51
C SER A 105 20.17 -0.44 14.34
N LYS A 106 19.78 -0.08 13.11
CA LYS A 106 20.33 -0.67 11.87
C LYS A 106 21.72 -0.11 11.53
N CYS A 107 22.00 1.17 11.88
CA CYS A 107 23.30 1.86 11.67
C CYS A 107 23.91 2.31 12.99
N PRO A 108 24.30 1.41 13.89
CA PRO A 108 24.75 1.77 15.22
C PRO A 108 26.05 2.59 15.20
N GLY A 109 26.02 3.76 15.85
CA GLY A 109 27.19 4.61 15.99
C GLY A 109 27.61 5.42 14.76
N GLN A 110 26.88 5.33 13.65
CA GLN A 110 27.23 6.01 12.39
C GLN A 110 26.88 7.50 12.42
N LYS A 111 27.78 8.36 11.94
CA LYS A 111 27.54 9.81 11.77
C LYS A 111 26.67 10.14 10.56
N ARG A 112 26.47 9.17 9.66
CA ARG A 112 25.65 9.29 8.47
C ARG A 112 24.87 8.00 8.27
N ALA A 113 23.58 8.12 7.98
CA ALA A 113 22.76 6.99 7.56
C ALA A 113 21.54 7.46 6.76
N MET A 114 21.02 6.55 5.94
CA MET A 114 19.77 6.70 5.21
C MET A 114 18.98 5.41 5.32
N ILE A 115 17.68 5.53 5.59
CA ILE A 115 16.74 4.42 5.61
C ILE A 115 15.56 4.72 4.68
N ILE A 116 15.17 3.74 3.88
CA ILE A 116 14.11 3.83 2.91
C ILE A 116 13.06 2.78 3.21
N TYR A 117 11.83 3.23 3.38
CA TYR A 117 10.64 2.41 3.45
C TYR A 117 9.76 2.63 2.21
N GLU A 118 8.73 1.81 2.03
CA GLU A 118 7.79 1.94 0.93
C GLU A 118 7.12 3.32 0.88
N GLY A 119 6.79 3.89 2.02
CA GLY A 119 6.07 5.16 2.15
C GLY A 119 6.93 6.36 2.48
N CYS A 120 8.20 6.20 2.88
CA CYS A 120 9.01 7.32 3.34
C CYS A 120 10.52 7.05 3.28
N LEU A 121 11.28 8.15 3.36
CA LEU A 121 12.74 8.18 3.45
C LEU A 121 13.15 9.05 4.64
N LEU A 122 14.15 8.61 5.38
CA LEU A 122 14.79 9.40 6.44
C LEU A 122 16.31 9.30 6.28
N ARG A 123 16.98 10.45 6.33
CA ARG A 123 18.43 10.58 6.17
C ARG A 123 18.99 11.54 7.20
N TYR A 124 20.16 11.24 7.76
CA TYR A 124 20.94 12.17 8.56
C TYR A 124 22.43 12.13 8.21
N SER A 125 23.14 13.21 8.51
CA SER A 125 24.59 13.31 8.29
C SER A 125 25.21 14.35 9.26
N ASN A 126 26.51 14.22 9.49
CA ASN A 126 27.32 15.24 10.17
C ASN A 126 27.82 16.34 9.21
N ALA A 127 27.60 16.21 7.92
CA ALA A 127 27.88 17.24 6.91
C ALA A 127 26.57 17.62 6.21
N SER A 128 26.46 18.86 5.76
CA SER A 128 25.32 19.29 4.95
C SER A 128 25.26 18.47 3.67
N PHE A 129 24.06 18.15 3.26
CA PHE A 129 23.75 17.46 2.01
C PHE A 129 22.51 18.05 1.31
N PHE A 130 21.93 19.10 1.91
CA PHE A 130 20.73 19.73 1.36
C PHE A 130 21.04 20.45 0.06
N GLY A 131 20.20 20.22 -0.95
CA GLY A 131 20.35 20.83 -2.25
C GLY A 131 21.53 20.33 -3.09
N GLU A 132 22.32 19.39 -2.59
CA GLU A 132 23.46 18.87 -3.34
C GLU A 132 23.00 18.03 -4.55
N PRO A 133 23.55 18.28 -5.76
CA PRO A 133 23.21 17.51 -6.94
C PRO A 133 23.74 16.07 -6.83
N TYR A 134 22.96 15.13 -7.31
CA TYR A 134 23.42 13.75 -7.51
C TYR A 134 23.92 13.58 -8.95
N THR A 135 25.22 13.55 -9.13
CA THR A 135 25.86 13.40 -10.44
C THR A 135 26.46 12.02 -10.67
N SER A 136 26.81 11.33 -9.60
CA SER A 136 27.39 9.99 -9.63
C SER A 136 27.33 9.34 -8.26
N GLY A 137 27.39 8.02 -8.20
CA GLY A 137 27.40 7.28 -6.95
C GLY A 137 26.59 5.97 -7.04
N PRO A 138 26.48 5.24 -5.93
CA PRO A 138 25.72 3.99 -5.90
C PRO A 138 24.23 4.29 -6.02
N ILE A 139 23.56 3.55 -6.91
CA ILE A 139 22.10 3.49 -7.01
C ILE A 139 21.61 2.12 -6.58
N LEU A 140 20.54 2.09 -5.79
CA LEU A 140 19.85 0.86 -5.45
C LEU A 140 18.92 0.47 -6.59
N GLN A 141 19.03 -0.74 -7.09
CA GLN A 141 18.22 -1.27 -8.19
C GLN A 141 17.53 -2.56 -7.73
N LEU A 142 16.22 -2.60 -7.83
CA LEU A 142 15.39 -3.74 -7.47
C LEU A 142 14.48 -4.06 -8.66
N ALA A 143 14.51 -5.29 -9.14
CA ALA A 143 13.69 -5.75 -10.24
C ALA A 143 12.77 -6.89 -9.80
N ASN A 144 11.56 -6.93 -10.36
CA ASN A 144 10.67 -8.07 -10.19
C ASN A 144 11.29 -9.32 -10.80
N VAL A 145 10.96 -10.48 -10.24
CA VAL A 145 11.43 -11.76 -10.79
C VAL A 145 10.74 -12.10 -12.11
N GLN A 146 9.47 -11.70 -12.28
CA GLN A 146 8.67 -12.00 -13.46
C GLN A 146 9.05 -11.13 -14.65
N ASN A 147 9.05 -11.77 -15.83
CA ASN A 147 9.28 -11.10 -17.10
C ASN A 147 7.96 -10.79 -17.81
N VAL A 148 7.96 -9.75 -18.63
CA VAL A 148 6.89 -9.48 -19.60
C VAL A 148 7.03 -10.40 -20.82
N THR A 149 5.93 -10.66 -21.53
CA THR A 149 5.93 -11.56 -22.69
C THR A 149 6.50 -10.92 -23.95
N GLN A 150 6.45 -9.58 -24.07
CA GLN A 150 6.89 -8.83 -25.25
C GLN A 150 7.72 -7.61 -24.83
N PRO A 151 8.96 -7.78 -24.39
CA PRO A 151 9.81 -6.69 -23.90
C PRO A 151 10.06 -5.60 -24.94
N GLU A 152 10.16 -5.97 -26.23
CA GLU A 152 10.38 -5.03 -27.34
C GLU A 152 9.26 -3.97 -27.48
N GLN A 153 8.02 -4.34 -27.14
CA GLN A 153 6.86 -3.43 -27.17
C GLN A 153 6.67 -2.74 -25.82
N PHE A 154 7.04 -3.41 -24.73
CA PHE A 154 6.89 -2.93 -23.37
C PHE A 154 7.88 -1.80 -23.05
N MET A 155 9.17 -2.00 -23.33
CA MET A 155 10.23 -1.07 -22.94
C MET A 155 10.08 0.32 -23.56
N PRO A 156 9.72 0.52 -24.85
CA PRO A 156 9.48 1.85 -25.39
C PRO A 156 8.30 2.56 -24.71
N ARG A 157 7.22 1.85 -24.37
CA ARG A 157 6.08 2.45 -23.65
C ARG A 157 6.43 2.82 -22.21
N LEU A 158 7.20 1.97 -21.54
CA LEU A 158 7.73 2.25 -20.21
C LEU A 158 8.63 3.49 -20.26
N GLY A 159 9.55 3.57 -21.21
CA GLY A 159 10.43 4.73 -21.38
C GLY A 159 9.66 6.02 -21.61
N ALA A 160 8.62 5.99 -22.43
CA ALA A 160 7.75 7.16 -22.67
C ALA A 160 6.98 7.56 -21.39
N LEU A 161 6.43 6.61 -20.65
CA LEU A 161 5.77 6.88 -19.36
C LEU A 161 6.74 7.51 -18.36
N LEU A 162 7.88 6.86 -18.11
CA LEU A 162 8.87 7.36 -17.15
C LEU A 162 9.44 8.74 -17.57
N GLY A 163 9.75 8.95 -18.84
CA GLY A 163 10.22 10.24 -19.33
C GLY A 163 9.21 11.39 -19.20
N ASN A 164 7.91 11.10 -19.25
CA ASN A 164 6.88 12.08 -18.93
C ASN A 164 6.80 12.36 -17.42
N LEU A 165 6.83 11.31 -16.60
CA LEU A 165 6.74 11.45 -15.14
C LEU A 165 7.96 12.14 -14.53
N THR A 166 9.16 11.89 -15.04
CA THR A 166 10.39 12.57 -14.56
C THR A 166 10.34 14.06 -14.83
N ARG A 167 9.89 14.46 -16.03
CA ARG A 167 9.72 15.87 -16.38
C ARG A 167 8.62 16.53 -15.54
N GLU A 168 7.51 15.84 -15.32
CA GLU A 168 6.42 16.33 -14.48
C GLU A 168 6.85 16.48 -13.02
N ALA A 169 7.59 15.52 -12.47
CA ALA A 169 8.10 15.58 -11.10
C ALA A 169 9.09 16.75 -10.90
N ALA A 170 9.96 17.01 -11.88
CA ALA A 170 10.97 18.05 -11.80
C ALA A 170 10.41 19.44 -12.13
N HIS A 171 9.58 19.57 -13.17
CA HIS A 171 9.19 20.86 -13.75
C HIS A 171 7.67 21.10 -13.85
N GLY A 172 6.83 20.13 -13.45
CA GLY A 172 5.37 20.22 -13.52
C GLY A 172 4.73 21.13 -12.46
N GLY A 173 5.53 21.77 -11.60
CA GLY A 173 5.04 22.70 -10.58
C GLY A 173 4.47 22.02 -9.33
N SER A 174 4.59 20.69 -9.22
CA SER A 174 4.23 19.96 -8.00
C SER A 174 5.09 20.42 -6.82
N PRO A 175 4.50 20.93 -5.72
CA PRO A 175 5.27 21.33 -4.54
C PRO A 175 5.91 20.12 -3.83
N ARG A 176 5.53 18.91 -4.21
CA ARG A 176 6.06 17.65 -3.65
C ARG A 176 7.17 17.05 -4.51
N MET A 177 7.53 17.68 -5.66
CA MET A 177 8.48 17.13 -6.65
C MET A 177 8.19 15.64 -6.96
N PHE A 178 6.92 15.38 -7.22
CA PHE A 178 6.35 14.06 -7.35
C PHE A 178 5.45 13.98 -8.57
N ALA A 179 5.53 12.88 -9.30
CA ALA A 179 4.58 12.54 -10.34
C ALA A 179 4.30 11.04 -10.35
N ALA A 180 3.05 10.69 -10.59
CA ALA A 180 2.62 9.32 -10.81
C ALA A 180 1.59 9.26 -11.94
N GLY A 181 1.59 8.16 -12.66
CA GLY A 181 0.69 8.01 -13.80
C GLY A 181 0.62 6.59 -14.31
N ALA A 182 -0.35 6.35 -15.18
CA ALA A 182 -0.55 5.05 -15.76
C ALA A 182 -0.82 5.16 -17.27
N VAL A 183 -0.35 4.16 -18.03
CA VAL A 183 -0.61 4.03 -19.46
C VAL A 183 -1.01 2.61 -19.81
N ARG A 184 -2.05 2.44 -20.61
CA ARG A 184 -2.46 1.13 -21.08
C ARG A 184 -1.44 0.57 -22.06
N HIS A 185 -0.92 -0.63 -21.77
CA HIS A 185 0.01 -1.34 -22.64
C HIS A 185 -0.73 -2.29 -23.59
N THR A 186 -1.62 -3.14 -23.04
CA THR A 186 -2.51 -4.03 -23.80
C THR A 186 -3.93 -3.91 -23.26
N SER A 187 -4.87 -4.69 -23.81
CA SER A 187 -6.24 -4.77 -23.28
C SER A 187 -6.29 -5.21 -21.80
N PHE A 188 -5.27 -5.96 -21.34
CA PHE A 188 -5.22 -6.59 -20.02
C PHE A 188 -4.10 -6.06 -19.12
N VAL A 189 -3.16 -5.29 -19.66
CA VAL A 189 -1.98 -4.79 -18.91
C VAL A 189 -1.93 -3.28 -18.94
N THR A 190 -1.88 -2.68 -17.78
CA THR A 190 -1.63 -1.24 -17.58
C THR A 190 -0.28 -1.08 -16.88
N LEU A 191 0.54 -0.18 -17.40
CA LEU A 191 1.80 0.25 -16.78
C LEU A 191 1.50 1.38 -15.81
N TYR A 192 2.02 1.27 -14.60
CA TYR A 192 1.98 2.30 -13.58
C TYR A 192 3.40 2.78 -13.32
N GLY A 193 3.58 4.07 -13.18
CA GLY A 193 4.89 4.68 -12.91
C GLY A 193 4.81 5.75 -11.85
N LEU A 194 5.93 5.96 -11.17
CA LEU A 194 6.12 7.01 -10.16
C LEU A 194 7.53 7.54 -10.25
N ALA A 195 7.68 8.87 -10.17
CA ALA A 195 8.93 9.59 -10.07
C ALA A 195 8.84 10.58 -8.91
N GLN A 196 9.88 10.69 -8.10
CA GLN A 196 9.94 11.67 -7.01
C GLN A 196 11.38 12.06 -6.70
N CYS A 197 11.58 13.35 -6.39
CA CYS A 197 12.82 13.87 -5.82
C CYS A 197 12.62 14.33 -4.37
N THR A 198 13.72 14.46 -3.62
CA THR A 198 13.69 15.11 -2.32
C THR A 198 13.50 16.63 -2.52
N ARG A 199 12.70 17.24 -1.63
CA ARG A 199 12.20 18.62 -1.84
C ARG A 199 13.22 19.71 -1.52
N ASP A 200 14.38 19.33 -1.00
CA ASP A 200 15.55 20.20 -0.82
C ASP A 200 16.29 20.46 -2.14
N THR A 201 16.05 19.63 -3.16
CA THR A 201 16.77 19.74 -4.42
C THR A 201 16.13 20.77 -5.39
N SER A 202 16.91 21.31 -6.33
CA SER A 202 16.37 22.15 -7.40
C SER A 202 15.70 21.33 -8.50
N PRO A 203 14.77 21.91 -9.29
CA PRO A 203 14.19 21.23 -10.44
C PRO A 203 15.21 20.63 -11.40
N ASP A 204 16.28 21.37 -11.71
CA ASP A 204 17.33 20.90 -12.63
C ASP A 204 18.13 19.73 -12.06
N ASN A 205 18.44 19.76 -10.75
CA ASN A 205 19.11 18.65 -10.06
C ASN A 205 18.19 17.42 -9.95
N CYS A 206 16.89 17.64 -9.78
CA CYS A 206 15.88 16.59 -9.80
C CYS A 206 15.84 15.91 -11.18
N ASP A 207 15.74 16.69 -12.26
CA ASP A 207 15.72 16.18 -13.63
C ASP A 207 16.98 15.38 -13.95
N LEU A 208 18.16 15.91 -13.59
CA LEU A 208 19.43 15.22 -13.75
C LEU A 208 19.47 13.87 -13.00
N CYS A 209 19.04 13.87 -11.74
CA CYS A 209 19.00 12.65 -10.94
C CYS A 209 18.05 11.61 -11.55
N LEU A 210 16.84 12.02 -11.91
CA LEU A 210 15.85 11.15 -12.52
C LEU A 210 16.29 10.60 -13.88
N ALA A 211 17.00 11.40 -14.68
CA ALA A 211 17.58 10.95 -15.95
C ALA A 211 18.59 9.82 -15.74
N ILE A 212 19.45 9.92 -14.72
CA ILE A 212 20.39 8.85 -14.35
C ILE A 212 19.63 7.56 -13.97
N LEU A 213 18.50 7.68 -13.25
CA LEU A 213 17.69 6.52 -12.87
C LEU A 213 16.98 5.90 -14.08
N VAL A 214 16.46 6.70 -15.00
CA VAL A 214 15.85 6.19 -16.25
C VAL A 214 16.87 5.42 -17.09
N ASP A 215 18.10 5.91 -17.18
CA ASP A 215 19.21 5.25 -17.88
C ASP A 215 19.62 3.90 -17.23
N ALA A 216 19.35 3.74 -15.95
CA ALA A 216 19.59 2.49 -15.25
C ALA A 216 18.52 1.42 -15.52
N ILE A 217 17.28 1.80 -15.87
CA ILE A 217 16.16 0.86 -16.09
C ILE A 217 16.47 -0.24 -17.11
N PRO A 218 17.01 0.03 -18.32
CA PRO A 218 17.36 -1.03 -19.24
C PRO A 218 18.44 -2.00 -18.73
N LYS A 219 19.31 -1.54 -17.84
CA LYS A 219 20.43 -2.32 -17.32
C LYS A 219 19.99 -3.27 -16.19
N CYS A 220 19.09 -2.81 -15.29
CA CYS A 220 18.62 -3.61 -14.15
C CYS A 220 17.37 -4.44 -14.48
N CYS A 221 16.50 -3.88 -15.31
CA CYS A 221 15.09 -4.23 -15.28
C CYS A 221 14.51 -4.46 -16.68
N TYR A 222 15.34 -4.70 -17.70
CA TYR A 222 14.88 -4.98 -19.07
C TYR A 222 13.92 -6.16 -19.09
N GLY A 223 12.75 -5.95 -19.65
CA GLY A 223 11.73 -6.99 -19.79
C GLY A 223 11.09 -7.45 -18.47
N LYS A 224 11.33 -6.76 -17.36
CA LYS A 224 10.69 -7.05 -16.07
C LYS A 224 9.31 -6.43 -15.96
N GLN A 225 8.40 -7.10 -15.22
CA GLN A 225 7.04 -6.60 -14.98
C GLN A 225 7.00 -5.38 -14.04
N GLY A 226 8.07 -5.18 -13.26
CA GLY A 226 8.21 -4.05 -12.35
C GLY A 226 9.65 -3.86 -11.93
N GLY A 227 9.95 -2.67 -11.41
CA GLY A 227 11.26 -2.33 -10.90
C GLY A 227 11.27 -1.00 -10.15
N ARG A 228 12.28 -0.85 -9.30
CA ARG A 228 12.51 0.34 -8.49
C ARG A 228 13.96 0.72 -8.55
N VAL A 229 14.23 1.99 -8.69
CA VAL A 229 15.58 2.54 -8.69
C VAL A 229 15.63 3.75 -7.77
N PHE A 230 16.62 3.78 -6.87
CA PHE A 230 16.79 4.84 -5.88
C PHE A 230 18.19 5.41 -5.95
N ALA A 231 18.27 6.72 -5.88
CA ALA A 231 19.45 7.49 -5.50
C ALA A 231 19.16 8.28 -4.22
N PRO A 232 20.15 8.89 -3.57
CA PRO A 232 19.92 9.60 -2.31
C PRO A 232 18.91 10.75 -2.35
N ILE A 233 18.65 11.34 -3.54
CA ILE A 233 17.76 12.49 -3.71
C ILE A 233 16.62 12.24 -4.71
N CYS A 234 16.53 11.07 -5.34
CA CYS A 234 15.45 10.76 -6.26
C CYS A 234 15.13 9.27 -6.33
N GLN A 235 13.92 8.93 -6.77
CA GLN A 235 13.45 7.57 -6.95
C GLN A 235 12.54 7.42 -8.15
N LEU A 236 12.58 6.23 -8.76
CA LEU A 236 11.66 5.76 -9.78
C LEU A 236 11.10 4.40 -9.41
N ARG A 237 9.82 4.19 -9.68
CA ARG A 237 9.18 2.88 -9.61
C ARG A 237 8.24 2.68 -10.80
N PHE A 238 8.19 1.46 -11.34
CA PHE A 238 7.18 1.05 -12.28
C PHE A 238 6.68 -0.36 -11.95
N GLU A 239 5.40 -0.62 -12.25
CA GLU A 239 4.73 -1.93 -12.04
C GLU A 239 3.64 -2.12 -13.10
N ILE A 240 3.17 -3.36 -13.26
CA ILE A 240 1.98 -3.68 -14.06
C ILE A 240 0.68 -3.73 -13.22
N TYR A 241 0.73 -3.33 -11.97
CA TYR A 241 -0.39 -3.23 -11.04
C TYR A 241 -0.35 -1.88 -10.30
N PRO A 242 -1.50 -1.37 -9.81
CA PRO A 242 -1.54 -0.12 -9.06
C PRO A 242 -0.83 -0.30 -7.71
N PHE A 243 0.12 0.59 -7.40
CA PHE A 243 0.91 0.59 -6.16
C PHE A 243 0.91 1.93 -5.43
N TYR A 244 0.19 2.91 -5.94
CA TYR A 244 0.01 4.23 -5.34
C TYR A 244 -1.49 4.58 -5.30
N ASN A 245 -1.84 5.52 -4.41
CA ASN A 245 -3.19 6.07 -4.36
C ASN A 245 -3.37 7.08 -5.51
N ALA A 246 -4.17 6.74 -6.51
CA ALA A 246 -4.33 7.56 -7.72
C ALA A 246 -4.94 8.94 -7.43
N GLN A 247 -5.90 9.04 -6.49
CA GLN A 247 -6.51 10.31 -6.11
C GLN A 247 -5.51 11.20 -5.38
N ALA A 248 -4.85 10.68 -4.34
CA ALA A 248 -3.84 11.41 -3.59
C ALA A 248 -2.64 11.80 -4.46
N ALA A 249 -2.27 10.97 -5.43
CA ALA A 249 -1.22 11.26 -6.41
C ALA A 249 -1.60 12.47 -7.28
N GLN A 250 -2.84 12.53 -7.75
CA GLN A 250 -3.32 13.66 -8.55
C GLN A 250 -3.37 14.96 -7.75
N GLU A 251 -3.80 14.90 -6.49
CA GLU A 251 -3.76 16.04 -5.57
C GLU A 251 -2.31 16.51 -5.33
N ALA A 252 -1.38 15.57 -5.17
CA ALA A 252 0.05 15.85 -4.95
C ALA A 252 0.74 16.51 -6.16
N MET A 253 0.28 16.21 -7.37
CA MET A 253 0.79 16.80 -8.62
C MET A 253 0.19 18.17 -8.93
N SER A 254 -0.91 18.55 -8.28
CA SER A 254 -1.54 19.85 -8.52
C SER A 254 -0.62 21.00 -8.09
N PRO A 255 -0.46 22.06 -8.89
CA PRO A 255 0.29 23.25 -8.50
C PRO A 255 -0.26 23.84 -7.20
N ALA A 256 0.60 24.42 -6.36
CA ALA A 256 0.15 25.15 -5.19
C ALA A 256 -0.84 26.26 -5.61
N PRO A 257 -1.97 26.48 -4.87
CA PRO A 257 -2.84 27.60 -5.15
C PRO A 257 -2.03 28.89 -5.19
N ALA A 258 -2.18 29.68 -6.24
CA ALA A 258 -1.54 30.99 -6.32
C ALA A 258 -1.90 31.78 -5.04
N PRO A 259 -0.94 32.46 -4.39
CA PRO A 259 -1.25 33.31 -3.23
C PRO A 259 -2.34 34.30 -3.66
N GLY A 260 -3.49 34.19 -3.01
CA GLY A 260 -4.69 34.90 -3.37
C GLY A 260 -4.41 36.40 -3.45
N GLY A 261 -4.62 36.99 -4.64
CA GLY A 261 -4.77 38.40 -4.81
C GLY A 261 -5.92 38.86 -3.89
N GLY A 262 -5.60 39.67 -2.89
CA GLY A 262 -6.58 40.28 -2.02
C GLY A 262 -7.65 40.99 -2.84
N PRO A 263 -8.87 41.10 -2.34
CA PRO A 263 -9.94 41.77 -3.06
C PRO A 263 -9.54 43.24 -3.31
N ALA A 264 -9.45 43.60 -4.60
CA ALA A 264 -9.28 44.98 -5.02
C ALA A 264 -10.52 45.77 -4.54
N ASN A 265 -10.31 46.67 -3.58
CA ASN A 265 -11.27 47.70 -3.23
C ASN A 265 -11.52 48.59 -4.45
N GLY A 266 -12.62 48.35 -5.13
CA GLY A 266 -13.24 49.30 -6.04
C GLY A 266 -14.25 50.09 -5.27
N SER A 267 -13.89 51.28 -4.85
CA SER A 267 -14.79 52.32 -4.42
C SER A 267 -15.54 52.88 -5.65
N ASP A 268 -16.85 52.73 -5.70
CA ASP A 268 -17.72 53.62 -6.46
C ASP A 268 -18.95 53.97 -5.61
N ASP A 269 -18.96 55.25 -5.36
CA ASP A 269 -19.93 56.06 -4.67
C ASP A 269 -21.17 56.24 -5.56
N HIS A 270 -22.40 55.93 -5.08
CA HIS A 270 -23.63 56.60 -5.49
C HIS A 270 -24.73 56.49 -4.43
N SER A 271 -25.05 57.66 -3.98
CA SER A 271 -26.08 58.12 -3.04
C SER A 271 -27.54 57.84 -3.45
N GLY A 272 -28.36 57.46 -2.41
CA GLY A 272 -29.71 57.86 -2.09
C GLY A 272 -30.91 57.04 -2.59
N PRO A 273 -32.11 57.19 -2.02
CA PRO A 273 -32.40 57.40 -0.62
C PRO A 273 -33.41 56.37 -0.03
N ARG A 274 -33.46 56.37 1.29
CA ARG A 274 -34.39 55.79 2.27
C ARG A 274 -35.86 55.69 1.81
N LYS A 275 -36.51 54.50 1.95
CA LYS A 275 -37.93 54.40 2.36
C LYS A 275 -38.16 53.30 3.37
N ASN A 276 -38.63 53.68 4.55
CA ASN A 276 -39.19 52.81 5.57
C ASN A 276 -40.52 52.16 5.03
N ALA A 277 -40.63 50.87 5.34
CA ALA A 277 -41.96 50.26 5.41
C ALA A 277 -41.90 49.18 6.52
N THR A 278 -42.54 49.56 7.60
CA THR A 278 -43.02 48.70 8.68
C THR A 278 -44.20 47.90 8.16
N THR A 279 -44.18 46.55 8.31
CA THR A 279 -45.43 45.76 8.23
C THR A 279 -45.13 44.49 9.03
N GLY A 280 -45.67 44.29 10.22
CA GLY A 280 -46.93 43.71 10.45
C GLY A 280 -46.78 42.22 10.63
N VAL A 281 -46.47 41.72 11.88
CA VAL A 281 -46.58 40.32 12.26
C VAL A 281 -48.02 39.88 12.20
N ALA A 282 -48.41 39.09 11.22
CA ALA A 282 -49.69 38.36 11.21
C ALA A 282 -49.47 36.99 11.87
N VAL A 283 -49.90 36.83 13.10
CA VAL A 283 -50.10 35.58 13.77
C VAL A 283 -51.26 34.84 13.12
N ILE A 284 -50.98 33.84 12.29
CA ILE A 284 -52.01 32.93 11.81
C ILE A 284 -52.09 31.78 12.82
N ALA A 285 -53.13 31.80 13.65
CA ALA A 285 -53.56 30.65 14.43
C ALA A 285 -54.17 29.61 13.47
N GLY A 286 -53.30 28.71 12.96
CA GLY A 286 -53.64 27.55 12.15
C GLY A 286 -53.80 26.33 13.02
N SER A 287 -55.00 25.80 13.01
CA SER A 287 -55.54 24.58 13.55
C SER A 287 -54.51 23.49 13.95
N ASN A 288 -54.53 23.11 15.21
CA ASN A 288 -53.75 22.00 15.83
C ASN A 288 -53.97 20.62 15.18
N HIS A 289 -54.87 20.47 14.22
CA HIS A 289 -55.16 19.20 13.54
C HIS A 289 -54.21 18.89 12.41
N THR A 290 -53.77 19.87 11.63
CA THR A 290 -52.81 19.69 10.51
C THR A 290 -51.39 19.38 10.99
N VAL A 291 -50.97 19.97 12.10
CA VAL A 291 -49.64 19.70 12.69
C VAL A 291 -49.57 18.29 13.30
N ARG A 292 -50.66 17.82 13.92
CA ARG A 292 -50.74 16.46 14.46
C ARG A 292 -50.72 15.40 13.34
N THR A 293 -51.45 15.60 12.25
CA THR A 293 -51.44 14.69 11.09
C THR A 293 -50.09 14.67 10.40
N ALA A 294 -49.41 15.80 10.23
CA ALA A 294 -48.06 15.87 9.66
C ALA A 294 -47.05 15.14 10.55
N LEU A 295 -47.09 15.29 11.87
CA LEU A 295 -46.23 14.58 12.82
C LEU A 295 -46.48 13.08 12.81
N ILE A 296 -47.74 12.63 12.66
CA ILE A 296 -48.07 11.20 12.56
C ILE A 296 -47.54 10.63 11.24
N ILE A 297 -47.66 11.32 10.12
CA ILE A 297 -47.11 10.87 8.80
C ILE A 297 -45.61 10.78 8.85
N VAL A 298 -44.90 11.76 9.40
CA VAL A 298 -43.44 11.74 9.54
C VAL A 298 -42.99 10.61 10.45
N SER A 299 -43.70 10.35 11.55
CA SER A 299 -43.35 9.23 12.47
C SER A 299 -43.60 7.86 11.83
N VAL A 300 -44.65 7.71 11.03
CA VAL A 300 -44.94 6.45 10.30
C VAL A 300 -43.87 6.21 9.20
N LEU A 301 -43.54 7.26 8.44
CA LEU A 301 -42.46 7.14 7.43
C LEU A 301 -41.11 6.79 8.05
N ALA A 302 -40.78 7.40 9.19
CA ALA A 302 -39.52 7.07 9.92
C ALA A 302 -39.55 5.61 10.46
N ALA A 303 -40.69 5.12 10.93
CA ALA A 303 -40.83 3.74 11.38
C ALA A 303 -40.70 2.73 10.22
N VAL A 304 -41.30 3.04 9.05
CA VAL A 304 -41.19 2.18 7.86
C VAL A 304 -39.75 2.14 7.32
N THR A 305 -39.06 3.28 7.27
CA THR A 305 -37.64 3.31 6.84
C THR A 305 -36.74 2.53 7.80
N MET A 306 -36.95 2.64 9.10
CA MET A 306 -36.24 1.84 10.10
C MET A 306 -36.49 0.34 9.93
N LEU A 307 -37.73 -0.06 9.68
CA LEU A 307 -38.10 -1.45 9.44
C LEU A 307 -37.42 -2.00 8.19
N LEU A 308 -37.40 -1.23 7.09
CA LEU A 308 -36.73 -1.61 5.87
C LEU A 308 -35.20 -1.77 6.07
N LEU A 309 -34.57 -0.87 6.82
CA LEU A 309 -33.15 -0.96 7.16
C LEU A 309 -32.84 -2.21 8.01
N LEU A 310 -33.72 -2.55 8.96
CA LEU A 310 -33.57 -3.77 9.77
C LEU A 310 -33.74 -5.05 8.91
N ILE A 311 -34.65 -5.05 7.95
CA ILE A 311 -34.85 -6.16 7.02
C ILE A 311 -33.61 -6.32 6.13
N VAL A 312 -33.05 -5.24 5.61
CA VAL A 312 -31.81 -5.27 4.80
C VAL A 312 -30.63 -5.74 5.65
N ALA A 313 -30.48 -5.25 6.87
CA ALA A 313 -29.45 -5.69 7.79
C ALA A 313 -29.59 -7.18 8.15
N ALA A 314 -30.81 -7.66 8.42
CA ALA A 314 -31.09 -9.07 8.67
C ALA A 314 -30.84 -9.94 7.42
N TYR A 315 -31.14 -9.44 6.23
CA TYR A 315 -30.85 -10.10 4.96
C TYR A 315 -29.34 -10.24 4.74
N ILE A 316 -28.57 -9.16 4.96
CA ILE A 316 -27.10 -9.17 4.88
C ILE A 316 -26.51 -10.12 5.92
N CYS A 317 -26.97 -10.08 7.18
CA CYS A 317 -26.55 -11.04 8.22
C CYS A 317 -26.90 -12.48 7.88
N LYS A 318 -28.07 -12.72 7.27
CA LYS A 318 -28.49 -14.05 6.83
C LYS A 318 -27.62 -14.53 5.64
N GLN A 319 -27.23 -13.63 4.77
CA GLN A 319 -26.33 -13.93 3.64
C GLN A 319 -24.90 -14.21 4.14
N SER A 320 -24.39 -13.45 5.10
CA SER A 320 -23.12 -13.72 5.77
C SER A 320 -23.14 -15.05 6.55
N ARG A 321 -24.26 -15.38 7.24
CA ARG A 321 -24.42 -16.68 7.91
C ARG A 321 -24.61 -17.83 6.90
N LYS A 322 -25.23 -17.61 5.74
CA LYS A 322 -25.24 -18.62 4.67
C LYS A 322 -23.84 -18.88 4.12
N LEU A 323 -23.01 -17.84 3.98
CA LEU A 323 -21.61 -17.99 3.59
C LEU A 323 -20.83 -18.83 4.62
N HIS A 324 -21.08 -18.60 5.93
CA HIS A 324 -20.50 -19.42 7.00
C HIS A 324 -21.10 -20.84 7.10
N MET A 325 -22.36 -21.02 6.73
CA MET A 325 -23.03 -22.33 6.81
C MET A 325 -22.79 -23.20 5.57
N HIS A 326 -22.45 -22.61 4.40
CA HIS A 326 -22.01 -23.40 3.24
C HIS A 326 -20.64 -24.05 3.43
N VAL A 327 -19.85 -23.59 4.41
CA VAL A 327 -18.60 -24.24 4.82
C VAL A 327 -18.83 -25.52 5.63
N GLN A 328 -20.04 -25.73 6.21
CA GLN A 328 -20.34 -26.89 7.05
C GLN A 328 -21.23 -27.96 6.41
N ILE A 329 -21.83 -27.75 5.24
CA ILE A 329 -22.79 -28.70 4.62
C ILE A 329 -22.22 -29.36 3.34
N ALA A 330 -20.92 -29.27 3.09
CA ALA A 330 -20.25 -30.14 2.12
C ALA A 330 -19.81 -31.49 2.79
N ARG A 331 -20.62 -31.99 3.70
CA ARG A 331 -20.55 -33.36 4.22
C ARG A 331 -21.84 -34.08 3.83
N ASP A 332 -21.80 -34.79 2.75
CA ASP A 332 -22.64 -35.89 2.27
C ASP A 332 -23.22 -35.59 0.86
N GLY A 333 -22.84 -36.47 -0.06
CA GLY A 333 -23.55 -36.61 -1.32
C GLY A 333 -22.66 -36.76 -2.56
N HIS A 334 -22.43 -37.98 -2.92
CA HIS A 334 -22.00 -38.46 -4.26
C HIS A 334 -22.80 -37.82 -5.38
N GLY A 335 -22.13 -37.54 -6.51
CA GLY A 335 -22.81 -37.45 -7.80
C GLY A 335 -22.30 -36.33 -8.70
N ASP A 336 -21.48 -36.71 -9.64
CA ASP A 336 -21.34 -36.27 -11.03
C ASP A 336 -21.68 -34.85 -11.48
N GLU A 337 -20.67 -34.26 -12.17
CA GLU A 337 -20.70 -33.38 -13.34
C GLU A 337 -21.14 -31.91 -13.21
N GLU A 338 -20.24 -31.07 -13.79
CA GLU A 338 -20.39 -29.74 -14.39
C GLU A 338 -20.80 -28.57 -13.50
N GLU A 339 -19.88 -27.65 -13.27
CA GLU A 339 -19.92 -26.27 -13.84
C GLU A 339 -18.82 -25.36 -13.27
N MET A 340 -18.18 -24.67 -14.15
CA MET A 340 -17.19 -23.62 -14.01
C MET A 340 -17.67 -22.50 -13.08
N ARG A 341 -17.31 -22.52 -11.80
CA ARG A 341 -17.51 -21.40 -10.86
C ARG A 341 -16.18 -20.85 -10.38
N SER A 342 -16.02 -19.55 -10.55
CA SER A 342 -14.94 -18.67 -10.10
C SER A 342 -14.41 -19.08 -8.72
N SER A 343 -13.23 -19.70 -8.68
CA SER A 343 -12.59 -20.12 -7.44
C SER A 343 -11.71 -18.99 -6.90
N GLU A 344 -12.23 -18.26 -5.90
CA GLU A 344 -11.34 -17.58 -4.95
C GLU A 344 -10.60 -18.66 -4.14
N PRO A 345 -9.28 -18.46 -3.85
CA PRO A 345 -8.51 -19.43 -3.08
C PRO A 345 -9.10 -19.58 -1.67
N LEU A 346 -9.31 -20.84 -1.25
CA LEU A 346 -9.86 -21.14 0.07
C LEU A 346 -8.86 -20.74 1.17
N MET A 347 -9.34 -20.09 2.23
CA MET A 347 -8.53 -19.88 3.43
C MET A 347 -8.60 -21.13 4.31
N TYR A 348 -7.44 -21.68 4.66
CA TYR A 348 -7.28 -22.84 5.53
C TYR A 348 -6.83 -22.41 6.92
N ASP A 349 -7.35 -23.03 7.98
CA ASP A 349 -6.88 -22.78 9.35
C ASP A 349 -5.53 -23.46 9.59
N LEU A 350 -4.64 -22.80 10.32
CA LEU A 350 -3.31 -23.31 10.64
C LEU A 350 -3.37 -24.64 11.41
N SER A 351 -4.32 -24.76 12.34
CA SER A 351 -4.56 -25.97 13.11
C SER A 351 -4.91 -27.17 12.22
N MET A 352 -5.73 -26.94 11.19
CA MET A 352 -6.08 -27.95 10.19
C MET A 352 -4.87 -28.41 9.39
N LEU A 353 -4.03 -27.49 8.93
CA LEU A 353 -2.84 -27.82 8.15
C LEU A 353 -1.75 -28.50 9.02
N ARG A 354 -1.62 -28.11 10.29
CA ARG A 354 -0.75 -28.83 11.25
C ARG A 354 -1.21 -30.26 11.44
N ALA A 355 -2.50 -30.49 11.64
CA ALA A 355 -3.05 -31.83 11.76
C ALA A 355 -2.87 -32.66 10.49
N ALA A 356 -3.12 -32.06 9.32
CA ALA A 356 -3.00 -32.74 8.03
C ALA A 356 -1.56 -33.16 7.69
N THR A 357 -0.55 -32.42 8.16
CA THR A 357 0.89 -32.64 7.86
C THR A 357 1.66 -33.29 9.00
N ASP A 358 0.97 -33.73 10.04
CA ASP A 358 1.57 -34.22 11.31
C ASP A 358 2.57 -33.20 11.86
N ASN A 359 2.06 -31.98 12.07
CA ASN A 359 2.83 -30.81 12.53
C ASN A 359 4.10 -30.53 11.70
N PHE A 360 3.99 -30.67 10.37
CA PHE A 360 5.10 -30.50 9.42
C PHE A 360 6.25 -31.45 9.70
N SER A 361 5.96 -32.73 9.94
CA SER A 361 6.95 -33.76 10.27
C SER A 361 7.93 -33.97 9.09
N GLU A 362 9.19 -34.30 9.41
CA GLU A 362 10.21 -34.61 8.38
C GLU A 362 9.83 -35.85 7.54
N GLU A 363 9.03 -36.77 8.08
CA GLU A 363 8.52 -37.94 7.36
C GLU A 363 7.57 -37.54 6.23
N ASN A 364 6.83 -36.45 6.39
CA ASN A 364 5.91 -35.89 5.41
C ASN A 364 6.59 -34.89 4.46
N LYS A 365 7.87 -34.60 4.61
CA LYS A 365 8.60 -33.66 3.79
C LYS A 365 8.83 -34.19 2.37
N LEU A 366 8.25 -33.51 1.38
CA LEU A 366 8.38 -33.85 -0.03
C LEU A 366 9.66 -33.29 -0.66
N GLY A 367 10.14 -32.17 -0.15
CA GLY A 367 11.33 -31.49 -0.61
C GLY A 367 11.46 -30.10 0.00
N GLU A 368 12.58 -29.43 -0.30
CA GLU A 368 12.87 -28.07 0.13
C GLU A 368 13.57 -27.34 -1.01
N GLY A 369 13.15 -26.11 -1.26
CA GLY A 369 13.73 -25.20 -2.25
C GLY A 369 14.09 -23.85 -1.62
N GLY A 370 14.52 -22.89 -2.43
CA GLY A 370 14.88 -21.55 -1.98
C GLY A 370 13.78 -20.77 -1.26
N PHE A 371 12.55 -21.23 -1.38
CA PHE A 371 11.34 -20.57 -0.81
C PHE A 371 10.77 -21.31 0.42
N GLY A 372 11.37 -22.39 0.81
CA GLY A 372 10.99 -23.18 1.98
C GLY A 372 10.59 -24.62 1.67
N PRO A 373 10.33 -25.42 2.72
CA PRO A 373 9.96 -26.82 2.62
C PRO A 373 8.52 -27.03 2.17
N VAL A 374 8.29 -28.18 1.50
CA VAL A 374 6.96 -28.65 1.08
C VAL A 374 6.66 -29.96 1.77
N TYR A 375 5.47 -30.06 2.34
CA TYR A 375 5.02 -31.25 3.09
C TYR A 375 3.80 -31.88 2.43
N LYS A 376 3.73 -33.22 2.46
CA LYS A 376 2.51 -33.96 2.15
C LYS A 376 1.55 -33.82 3.32
N GLY A 377 0.27 -33.59 3.04
CA GLY A 377 -0.79 -33.61 4.03
C GLY A 377 -1.98 -34.44 3.57
N THR A 378 -2.80 -34.85 4.53
CA THR A 378 -4.08 -35.49 4.27
C THR A 378 -5.15 -34.78 5.10
N LEU A 379 -6.10 -34.14 4.41
CA LEU A 379 -7.22 -33.48 5.08
C LEU A 379 -8.18 -34.48 5.69
N GLN A 380 -9.05 -34.06 6.61
CA GLN A 380 -10.02 -34.93 7.29
C GLN A 380 -10.97 -35.63 6.32
N ASN A 381 -11.24 -35.07 5.17
CA ASN A 381 -12.06 -35.69 4.10
C ASN A 381 -11.29 -36.72 3.26
N GLY A 382 -10.05 -37.03 3.60
CA GLY A 382 -9.19 -37.97 2.87
C GLY A 382 -8.45 -37.36 1.68
N GLN A 383 -8.64 -36.08 1.36
CA GLN A 383 -7.99 -35.41 0.25
C GLN A 383 -6.49 -35.23 0.54
N ALA A 384 -5.64 -35.75 -0.36
CA ALA A 384 -4.20 -35.51 -0.28
C ALA A 384 -3.86 -34.12 -0.81
N ILE A 385 -3.02 -33.39 -0.07
CA ILE A 385 -2.55 -32.04 -0.37
C ILE A 385 -1.04 -31.93 -0.27
N ALA A 386 -0.46 -30.90 -0.89
CA ALA A 386 0.92 -30.50 -0.70
C ALA A 386 0.95 -29.08 -0.07
N VAL A 387 1.56 -28.95 1.09
CA VAL A 387 1.61 -27.71 1.85
C VAL A 387 3.03 -27.13 1.77
N LYS A 388 3.20 -25.99 1.11
CA LYS A 388 4.45 -25.24 1.03
C LYS A 388 4.51 -24.24 2.17
N ARG A 389 5.48 -24.41 3.08
CA ARG A 389 5.70 -23.51 4.20
C ARG A 389 6.74 -22.47 3.83
N LEU A 390 6.33 -21.23 3.67
CA LEU A 390 7.23 -20.16 3.23
C LEU A 390 8.16 -19.74 4.36
N SER A 391 9.41 -19.37 4.02
CA SER A 391 10.41 -18.95 5.00
C SER A 391 9.95 -17.71 5.77
N ARG A 392 10.02 -17.77 7.10
CA ARG A 392 9.64 -16.66 8.01
C ARG A 392 10.54 -15.44 7.89
N THR A 393 11.81 -15.62 7.52
CA THR A 393 12.84 -14.57 7.55
C THR A 393 13.06 -13.87 6.23
N SER A 394 12.49 -14.36 5.13
CA SER A 394 12.69 -13.75 3.83
C SER A 394 11.53 -12.81 3.47
N GLN A 395 11.87 -11.56 3.15
CA GLN A 395 10.96 -10.62 2.47
C GLN A 395 10.36 -11.25 1.19
N GLN A 396 11.09 -12.19 0.60
CA GLN A 396 10.69 -12.97 -0.56
C GLN A 396 9.47 -13.85 -0.30
N GLY A 397 9.27 -14.37 0.93
CA GLY A 397 8.09 -15.15 1.31
C GLY A 397 6.78 -14.37 1.23
N HIS A 398 6.79 -13.05 1.51
CA HIS A 398 5.61 -12.19 1.35
C HIS A 398 5.26 -11.93 -0.13
N VAL A 399 6.29 -11.65 -0.94
CA VAL A 399 6.12 -11.41 -2.37
C VAL A 399 5.66 -12.69 -3.07
N GLU A 400 6.24 -13.83 -2.68
CA GLU A 400 5.85 -15.13 -3.21
C GLU A 400 4.42 -15.50 -2.84
N MET A 401 4.03 -15.31 -1.57
CA MET A 401 2.66 -15.53 -1.11
C MET A 401 1.65 -14.70 -1.91
N LYS A 402 1.91 -13.40 -2.09
CA LYS A 402 1.05 -12.50 -2.86
C LYS A 402 0.97 -12.93 -4.33
N ASN A 403 2.10 -13.30 -4.93
CA ASN A 403 2.15 -13.73 -6.33
C ASN A 403 1.43 -15.06 -6.57
N GLU A 404 1.65 -16.05 -5.69
CA GLU A 404 0.99 -17.35 -5.79
C GLU A 404 -0.52 -17.24 -5.55
N VAL A 405 -0.95 -16.51 -4.53
CA VAL A 405 -2.39 -16.35 -4.23
C VAL A 405 -3.11 -15.53 -5.30
N VAL A 406 -2.52 -14.42 -5.76
CA VAL A 406 -3.20 -13.52 -6.72
C VAL A 406 -3.09 -14.01 -8.16
N LEU A 407 -1.93 -14.57 -8.56
CA LEU A 407 -1.68 -14.96 -9.94
C LEU A 407 -1.99 -16.43 -10.20
N VAL A 408 -1.51 -17.34 -9.34
CA VAL A 408 -1.65 -18.79 -9.56
C VAL A 408 -3.09 -19.26 -9.30
N ALA A 409 -3.78 -18.66 -8.31
CA ALA A 409 -5.20 -18.97 -8.07
C ALA A 409 -6.10 -18.67 -9.28
N LYS A 410 -5.72 -17.70 -10.11
CA LYS A 410 -6.44 -17.34 -11.36
C LYS A 410 -6.03 -18.18 -12.56
N LEU A 411 -4.90 -18.88 -12.49
CA LEU A 411 -4.35 -19.69 -13.58
C LEU A 411 -4.73 -21.15 -13.39
N GLN A 412 -5.94 -21.53 -13.80
CA GLN A 412 -6.36 -22.93 -13.84
C GLN A 412 -6.08 -23.52 -15.23
N HIS A 413 -5.17 -24.45 -15.28
CA HIS A 413 -4.85 -25.16 -16.53
C HIS A 413 -4.45 -26.60 -16.21
N LYS A 414 -4.86 -27.56 -17.06
CA LYS A 414 -4.61 -29.00 -16.87
C LYS A 414 -3.13 -29.39 -16.73
N ASN A 415 -2.21 -28.54 -17.18
CA ASN A 415 -0.76 -28.75 -17.11
C ASN A 415 -0.10 -27.96 -15.96
N LEU A 416 -0.86 -27.28 -15.12
CA LEU A 416 -0.38 -26.55 -13.96
C LEU A 416 -0.90 -27.16 -12.67
N VAL A 417 -0.04 -27.23 -11.65
CA VAL A 417 -0.44 -27.66 -10.30
C VAL A 417 -1.43 -26.65 -9.74
N ARG A 418 -2.60 -27.12 -9.31
CA ARG A 418 -3.66 -26.26 -8.83
C ARG A 418 -3.39 -25.79 -7.39
N LEU A 419 -3.45 -24.49 -7.19
CA LEU A 419 -3.50 -23.89 -5.85
C LEU A 419 -4.93 -24.07 -5.29
N LEU A 420 -5.05 -24.78 -4.17
CA LEU A 420 -6.33 -25.04 -3.48
C LEU A 420 -6.67 -23.91 -2.52
N GLY A 421 -5.65 -23.27 -1.91
CA GLY A 421 -5.84 -22.16 -0.98
C GLY A 421 -4.58 -21.80 -0.24
N CYS A 422 -4.73 -21.01 0.83
CA CYS A 422 -3.62 -20.54 1.64
C CYS A 422 -3.99 -20.40 3.11
N CYS A 423 -2.98 -20.24 3.97
CA CYS A 423 -3.14 -19.89 5.38
C CYS A 423 -2.16 -18.75 5.71
N ILE A 424 -2.68 -17.72 6.38
CA ILE A 424 -1.90 -16.60 6.91
C ILE A 424 -2.36 -16.42 8.36
N GLU A 425 -1.70 -17.09 9.26
CA GLU A 425 -2.01 -17.02 10.68
C GLU A 425 -0.73 -16.98 11.51
N GLU A 426 -0.74 -16.22 12.59
CA GLU A 426 0.44 -15.99 13.42
C GLU A 426 1.60 -15.46 12.55
N ASP A 427 2.76 -16.13 12.60
CA ASP A 427 3.92 -15.88 11.74
C ASP A 427 4.03 -16.88 10.57
N GLU A 428 3.04 -17.74 10.37
CA GLU A 428 3.04 -18.77 9.34
C GLU A 428 2.38 -18.29 8.05
N LYS A 429 3.01 -18.63 6.93
CA LYS A 429 2.52 -18.40 5.57
C LYS A 429 2.61 -19.70 4.80
N LEU A 430 1.44 -20.28 4.54
CA LEU A 430 1.32 -21.59 3.93
C LEU A 430 0.53 -21.50 2.63
N LEU A 431 1.01 -22.19 1.59
CA LEU A 431 0.31 -22.37 0.33
C LEU A 431 -0.10 -23.84 0.21
N VAL A 432 -1.36 -24.07 -0.14
CA VAL A 432 -1.94 -25.41 -0.23
C VAL A 432 -2.21 -25.74 -1.69
N TYR A 433 -1.54 -26.78 -2.20
CA TYR A 433 -1.67 -27.26 -3.56
C TYR A 433 -2.30 -28.66 -3.60
N GLU A 434 -2.80 -29.05 -4.76
CA GLU A 434 -3.11 -30.44 -5.02
C GLU A 434 -1.85 -31.31 -4.94
N PHE A 435 -1.98 -32.53 -4.41
CA PHE A 435 -0.86 -33.46 -4.31
C PHE A 435 -0.71 -34.28 -5.58
N LEU A 436 0.46 -34.18 -6.23
CA LEU A 436 0.80 -34.96 -7.42
C LEU A 436 1.69 -36.15 -7.04
N VAL A 437 1.21 -37.37 -7.32
CA VAL A 437 1.87 -38.62 -6.93
C VAL A 437 3.19 -38.91 -7.67
N ASN A 438 3.38 -38.34 -8.86
CA ASN A 438 4.46 -38.69 -9.78
C ASN A 438 5.79 -37.97 -9.52
N LYS A 439 5.92 -37.25 -8.38
CA LYS A 439 7.10 -36.45 -8.00
C LYS A 439 7.37 -35.29 -8.98
N SER A 440 8.39 -34.47 -8.67
CA SER A 440 8.79 -33.35 -9.50
C SER A 440 9.68 -33.77 -10.67
N LEU A 441 9.61 -33.03 -11.76
CA LEU A 441 10.33 -33.32 -13.01
C LEU A 441 11.85 -33.33 -12.82
N ASP A 442 12.39 -32.50 -11.95
CA ASP A 442 13.83 -32.49 -11.60
C ASP A 442 14.27 -33.83 -10.98
N LYS A 443 13.46 -34.45 -10.12
CA LYS A 443 13.75 -35.77 -9.55
C LYS A 443 13.67 -36.88 -10.58
N ILE A 444 12.83 -36.74 -11.59
CA ILE A 444 12.73 -37.70 -12.70
C ILE A 444 13.92 -37.54 -13.64
N LEU A 445 14.31 -36.30 -13.98
CA LEU A 445 15.37 -36.05 -14.95
C LEU A 445 16.78 -36.18 -14.35
N PHE A 446 16.98 -35.81 -13.09
CA PHE A 446 18.28 -35.72 -12.45
C PHE A 446 18.48 -36.68 -11.27
N GLY A 447 17.42 -37.33 -10.79
CA GLY A 447 17.46 -38.23 -9.62
C GLY A 447 18.28 -39.50 -9.80
N ALA A 448 18.71 -39.86 -11.01
CA ALA A 448 19.54 -41.03 -11.32
C ALA A 448 21.04 -40.75 -11.32
N ARG A 449 21.52 -39.53 -11.02
CA ARG A 449 22.93 -39.14 -11.10
C ARG A 449 23.65 -38.98 -9.74
N ILE A 450 23.01 -39.32 -8.65
CA ILE A 450 23.66 -39.30 -7.32
C ILE A 450 23.60 -40.72 -6.76
N LYS A 451 24.48 -41.57 -7.25
CA LYS A 451 25.07 -42.75 -6.55
C LYS A 451 26.56 -42.79 -6.78
#